data_37da0a780fe5e464aadff8d94a38dc39
#
_entry.id   37da0a780fe5e464aadff8d94a38dc39
#
_cell.length_a   1.000
_cell.length_b   1.000
_cell.length_c   1.000
_cell.angle_alpha   90.00
_cell.angle_beta   90.00
_cell.angle_gamma   90.00
#
_symmetry.space_group_name_H-M   'P 1'
#
loop_
_entity.id
_entity.type
_entity.pdbx_description
1 polymer ?
#
loop_
_entity_poly.entity_id
_entity_poly.type
_entity_poly.pdbx_seq_one_letter_code
_entity_poly.pdbx_strand_id
1 'polypeptide(L)'
;MAQLAGKDEDALASDLRGVIFRNPENKRWETADEYLSGNVREKLRIAQSAQNLFEGDYAGNVEALKAAQPKDLDASEIEVRLGATWIDPSYIREFMWETFETPFYQQRMIDVTYSAFTAEWNIRNKNAVSYSNIAAYMTYGTERANAYKILEDTLNLRDVRIYDTKHDADGRERRVLNSKETTLAQQKQQAIREAFKDWIWKDPQRRQALVRQYNEEMNSTRPREYDGSHIVFSGMNPEISLREHQKNAIAHVLYGGNTLLAHEVGAGKTFEMVAAAMEAKRLGLCQKSLFVVPNHLTEQWASEFLRLYPSANILVTTKKDFEKHNRKKFCARIATGDYDAIIIGHSQFEKIPISKERQERLLREQIWEITEGISEVEASGGERFTVKQLERTKKSLEARLEKLQAEGRKDDVVTFEQLGVDRLFVDEAHNYKNLFLYTKMRNVAGLSTTDAQKSSDMFAKCRYMDEITGSRGVIFATGTPVSNSMTELYTMQRYLQYDRLQELGMAHFDCWASRFGETVTALELAPEGT
;
A
#
# COMPACT_ATOMS: atom_id res chain seq x y z
N MET A 1 -31.65 -15.01 -7.25
CA MET A 1 -31.65 -16.41 -6.79
C MET A 1 -33.06 -16.87 -6.42
N ALA A 2 -33.80 -16.21 -5.54
CA ALA A 2 -35.14 -16.59 -5.13
C ALA A 2 -36.09 -16.80 -6.32
N GLN A 3 -36.15 -15.84 -7.26
CA GLN A 3 -36.94 -15.95 -8.49
C GLN A 3 -36.55 -17.14 -9.38
N LEU A 4 -35.23 -17.42 -9.50
CA LEU A 4 -34.74 -18.55 -10.31
C LEU A 4 -35.00 -19.90 -9.66
N ALA A 5 -35.01 -19.95 -8.31
CA ALA A 5 -35.27 -21.15 -7.55
C ALA A 5 -36.77 -21.39 -7.30
N GLY A 6 -37.64 -20.41 -7.64
CA GLY A 6 -39.08 -20.49 -7.36
C GLY A 6 -39.43 -20.55 -5.87
N LYS A 7 -38.56 -20.04 -5.01
CA LYS A 7 -38.68 -19.99 -3.55
C LYS A 7 -38.72 -18.54 -3.05
N ASP A 8 -39.31 -18.36 -1.86
CA ASP A 8 -39.16 -17.07 -1.18
C ASP A 8 -37.74 -16.89 -0.63
N GLU A 9 -37.41 -15.66 -0.21
CA GLU A 9 -36.07 -15.32 0.25
C GLU A 9 -35.68 -16.07 1.54
N ASP A 10 -36.62 -16.26 2.47
CA ASP A 10 -36.38 -16.89 3.77
C ASP A 10 -36.16 -18.41 3.62
N ALA A 11 -36.95 -19.05 2.76
CA ALA A 11 -36.78 -20.47 2.44
C ALA A 11 -35.45 -20.73 1.74
N LEU A 12 -35.04 -19.83 0.80
CA LEU A 12 -33.75 -19.96 0.14
C LEU A 12 -32.57 -19.71 1.10
N ALA A 13 -32.70 -18.74 1.99
CA ALA A 13 -31.69 -18.46 3.02
C ALA A 13 -31.54 -19.65 4.00
N SER A 14 -32.63 -20.30 4.34
CA SER A 14 -32.62 -21.54 5.16
C SER A 14 -31.91 -22.69 4.46
N ASP A 15 -32.14 -22.88 3.16
CA ASP A 15 -31.50 -23.92 2.36
C ASP A 15 -29.99 -23.70 2.20
N LEU A 16 -29.58 -22.42 2.13
CA LEU A 16 -28.20 -22.01 1.96
C LEU A 16 -27.49 -21.68 3.29
N ARG A 17 -28.05 -22.13 4.39
CA ARG A 17 -27.50 -21.91 5.74
C ARG A 17 -26.05 -22.41 5.83
N GLY A 18 -25.12 -21.51 6.25
CA GLY A 18 -23.69 -21.79 6.32
C GLY A 18 -22.93 -21.56 5.00
N VAL A 19 -23.65 -21.39 3.87
CA VAL A 19 -23.07 -21.03 2.58
C VAL A 19 -23.14 -19.52 2.34
N ILE A 20 -24.23 -18.89 2.80
CA ILE A 20 -24.41 -17.44 2.77
C ILE A 20 -24.72 -16.91 4.16
N PHE A 21 -24.34 -15.66 4.40
CA PHE A 21 -24.58 -14.95 5.65
C PHE A 21 -25.16 -13.57 5.35
N ARG A 22 -26.15 -13.14 6.13
CA ARG A 22 -26.67 -11.78 6.06
C ARG A 22 -25.75 -10.87 6.87
N ASN A 23 -25.05 -9.95 6.21
CA ASN A 23 -24.17 -9.02 6.90
C ASN A 23 -24.99 -8.03 7.74
N PRO A 24 -24.76 -7.90 9.07
CA PRO A 24 -25.51 -7.00 9.94
C PRO A 24 -25.37 -5.51 9.60
N GLU A 25 -24.23 -5.09 9.01
CA GLU A 25 -23.94 -3.68 8.72
C GLU A 25 -24.72 -3.20 7.49
N ASN A 26 -24.59 -3.91 6.36
CA ASN A 26 -25.15 -3.48 5.07
C ASN A 26 -26.44 -4.21 4.68
N LYS A 27 -26.87 -5.19 5.48
CA LYS A 27 -28.05 -6.06 5.27
C LYS A 27 -28.00 -6.91 3.99
N ARG A 28 -26.83 -7.02 3.33
CA ARG A 28 -26.66 -7.83 2.12
C ARG A 28 -26.34 -9.28 2.47
N TRP A 29 -26.70 -10.17 1.57
CA TRP A 29 -26.26 -11.54 1.61
C TRP A 29 -24.86 -11.66 1.00
N GLU A 30 -23.93 -12.21 1.76
CA GLU A 30 -22.55 -12.46 1.37
C GLU A 30 -22.27 -13.97 1.41
N THR A 31 -21.41 -14.46 0.52
CA THR A 31 -20.96 -15.86 0.58
C THR A 31 -20.09 -16.09 1.82
N ALA A 32 -19.97 -17.35 2.25
CA ALA A 32 -19.12 -17.69 3.39
C ALA A 32 -17.67 -17.19 3.21
N ASP A 33 -17.10 -17.34 2.02
CA ASP A 33 -15.72 -16.89 1.72
C ASP A 33 -15.56 -15.36 1.85
N GLU A 34 -16.61 -14.61 1.50
CA GLU A 34 -16.62 -13.15 1.63
C GLU A 34 -16.88 -12.72 3.08
N TYR A 35 -17.89 -13.29 3.71
CA TYR A 35 -18.29 -12.91 5.07
C TYR A 35 -17.26 -13.29 6.12
N LEU A 36 -16.69 -14.49 6.03
CA LEU A 36 -15.75 -15.07 7.00
C LEU A 36 -14.28 -14.69 6.68
N SER A 37 -14.05 -13.61 5.94
CA SER A 37 -12.73 -13.06 5.59
C SER A 37 -12.64 -11.57 5.94
N GLY A 38 -11.47 -10.97 5.76
CA GLY A 38 -11.20 -9.61 6.18
C GLY A 38 -11.04 -9.50 7.70
N ASN A 39 -11.44 -8.39 8.32
CA ASN A 39 -11.36 -8.20 9.77
C ASN A 39 -12.46 -9.01 10.49
N VAL A 40 -12.17 -10.29 10.70
CA VAL A 40 -13.14 -11.23 11.32
C VAL A 40 -13.38 -10.98 12.80
N ARG A 41 -12.45 -10.28 13.50
CA ARG A 41 -12.66 -9.87 14.90
C ARG A 41 -13.70 -8.78 15.02
N GLU A 42 -13.60 -7.76 14.18
CA GLU A 42 -14.57 -6.67 14.07
C GLU A 42 -15.95 -7.21 13.67
N LYS A 43 -16.00 -8.03 12.61
CA LYS A 43 -17.24 -8.69 12.16
C LYS A 43 -17.89 -9.50 13.27
N LEU A 44 -17.11 -10.19 14.11
CA LEU A 44 -17.64 -10.94 15.26
C LEU A 44 -18.27 -10.00 16.29
N ARG A 45 -17.63 -8.90 16.64
CA ARG A 45 -18.19 -7.90 17.58
C ARG A 45 -19.53 -7.34 17.07
N ILE A 46 -19.56 -7.00 15.76
CA ILE A 46 -20.77 -6.48 15.10
C ILE A 46 -21.88 -7.53 15.09
N ALA A 47 -21.57 -8.79 14.75
CA ALA A 47 -22.54 -9.88 14.74
C ALA A 47 -23.10 -10.19 16.14
N GLN A 48 -22.25 -10.16 17.17
CA GLN A 48 -22.69 -10.31 18.58
C GLN A 48 -23.60 -9.17 19.02
N SER A 49 -23.27 -7.93 18.67
CA SER A 49 -24.11 -6.77 18.95
C SER A 49 -25.46 -6.87 18.25
N ALA A 50 -25.46 -7.28 16.97
CA ALA A 50 -26.69 -7.48 16.20
C ALA A 50 -27.55 -8.63 16.76
N GLN A 51 -26.94 -9.73 17.20
CA GLN A 51 -27.65 -10.85 17.84
C GLN A 51 -28.34 -10.42 19.15
N ASN A 52 -27.70 -9.55 19.94
CA ASN A 52 -28.30 -9.03 21.17
C ASN A 52 -29.47 -8.08 20.92
N LEU A 53 -29.48 -7.37 19.77
CA LEU A 53 -30.54 -6.44 19.40
C LEU A 53 -31.71 -7.13 18.66
N PHE A 54 -31.42 -8.17 17.90
CA PHE A 54 -32.36 -8.90 17.05
C PHE A 54 -32.33 -10.38 17.43
N GLU A 55 -33.09 -10.78 18.43
CA GLU A 55 -33.07 -12.13 19.04
C GLU A 55 -33.07 -13.25 17.98
N GLY A 56 -31.95 -13.98 17.89
CA GLY A 56 -31.83 -15.24 17.12
C GLY A 56 -31.39 -15.12 15.65
N ASP A 57 -31.56 -14.00 15.00
CA ASP A 57 -31.32 -13.83 13.54
C ASP A 57 -29.84 -14.00 13.12
N TYR A 58 -28.91 -13.71 14.03
CA TYR A 58 -27.46 -13.70 13.75
C TYR A 58 -26.67 -14.78 14.50
N ALA A 59 -27.34 -15.76 15.12
CA ALA A 59 -26.67 -16.82 15.87
C ALA A 59 -25.68 -17.63 14.99
N GLY A 60 -26.10 -17.98 13.78
CA GLY A 60 -25.23 -18.66 12.80
C GLY A 60 -24.02 -17.85 12.37
N ASN A 61 -24.17 -16.51 12.24
CA ASN A 61 -23.09 -15.60 11.94
C ASN A 61 -22.04 -15.60 13.06
N VAL A 62 -22.49 -15.51 14.31
CA VAL A 62 -21.61 -15.51 15.49
C VAL A 62 -20.86 -16.83 15.61
N GLU A 63 -21.53 -17.96 15.42
CA GLU A 63 -20.90 -19.29 15.46
C GLU A 63 -19.83 -19.44 14.38
N ALA A 64 -20.16 -19.11 13.14
CA ALA A 64 -19.24 -19.20 12.02
C ALA A 64 -18.04 -18.24 12.17
N LEU A 65 -18.27 -17.00 12.63
CA LEU A 65 -17.21 -16.05 12.88
C LEU A 65 -16.31 -16.44 14.04
N LYS A 66 -16.84 -17.09 15.10
CA LYS A 66 -16.01 -17.66 16.16
C LYS A 66 -15.08 -18.76 15.65
N ALA A 67 -15.56 -19.61 14.77
CA ALA A 67 -14.76 -20.65 14.14
C ALA A 67 -13.71 -20.09 13.17
N ALA A 68 -13.97 -18.92 12.56
CA ALA A 68 -13.11 -18.28 11.60
C ALA A 68 -12.02 -17.38 12.25
N GLN A 69 -12.02 -17.21 13.60
CA GLN A 69 -11.02 -16.37 14.27
C GLN A 69 -9.61 -16.92 14.07
N PRO A 70 -8.61 -16.05 13.79
CA PRO A 70 -7.22 -16.46 13.85
C PRO A 70 -6.85 -16.85 15.28
N LYS A 71 -5.94 -17.82 15.42
CA LYS A 71 -5.38 -18.21 16.72
C LYS A 71 -4.73 -16.99 17.37
N ASP A 72 -5.01 -16.76 18.64
CA ASP A 72 -4.30 -15.72 19.40
C ASP A 72 -2.82 -16.08 19.51
N LEU A 73 -1.97 -15.09 19.22
CA LEU A 73 -0.55 -15.16 19.42
C LEU A 73 -0.22 -14.77 20.86
N ASP A 74 0.74 -15.45 21.46
CA ASP A 74 1.28 -15.07 22.76
C ASP A 74 2.51 -14.16 22.63
N ALA A 75 3.03 -13.66 23.76
CA ALA A 75 4.15 -12.73 23.77
C ALA A 75 5.44 -13.28 23.11
N SER A 76 5.63 -14.59 23.06
CA SER A 76 6.79 -15.22 22.44
C SER A 76 6.67 -15.32 20.93
N GLU A 77 5.44 -15.28 20.41
CA GLU A 77 5.12 -15.33 18.98
C GLU A 77 5.01 -13.93 18.35
N ILE A 78 4.91 -12.87 19.18
CA ILE A 78 4.78 -11.49 18.73
C ILE A 78 6.16 -10.83 18.65
N GLU A 79 6.57 -10.48 17.43
CA GLU A 79 7.78 -9.69 17.25
C GLU A 79 7.51 -8.19 17.51
N VAL A 80 8.26 -7.64 18.47
CA VAL A 80 8.20 -6.23 18.83
C VAL A 80 9.53 -5.55 18.51
N ARG A 81 9.44 -4.40 17.85
CA ARG A 81 10.61 -3.59 17.52
C ARG A 81 10.38 -2.11 17.83
N LEU A 82 11.48 -1.41 18.08
CA LEU A 82 11.47 0.04 18.26
C LEU A 82 10.97 0.73 16.98
N GLY A 83 10.07 1.69 17.15
CA GLY A 83 9.45 2.42 16.04
C GLY A 83 8.22 1.75 15.42
N ALA A 84 7.79 0.58 15.93
CA ALA A 84 6.53 -0.03 15.51
C ALA A 84 5.35 0.89 15.86
N THR A 85 4.54 1.23 14.86
CA THR A 85 3.48 2.25 14.96
C THR A 85 2.26 1.82 15.79
N TRP A 86 2.14 0.52 16.10
CA TRP A 86 1.08 -0.01 16.94
C TRP A 86 1.39 0.11 18.45
N ILE A 87 2.64 0.45 18.81
CA ILE A 87 3.06 0.66 20.20
C ILE A 87 2.85 2.11 20.57
N ASP A 88 2.07 2.34 21.63
CA ASP A 88 1.80 3.68 22.12
C ASP A 88 3.11 4.39 22.55
N PRO A 89 3.32 5.67 22.19
CA PRO A 89 4.50 6.44 22.56
C PRO A 89 4.81 6.46 24.07
N SER A 90 3.83 6.24 24.94
CA SER A 90 4.02 6.17 26.39
C SER A 90 4.95 5.02 26.78
N TYR A 91 4.87 3.85 26.11
CA TYR A 91 5.79 2.73 26.37
C TYR A 91 7.23 3.06 25.98
N ILE A 92 7.43 3.80 24.89
CA ILE A 92 8.76 4.26 24.49
C ILE A 92 9.32 5.24 25.53
N ARG A 93 8.46 6.13 26.04
CA ARG A 93 8.80 7.07 27.10
C ARG A 93 9.22 6.37 28.39
N GLU A 94 8.43 5.41 28.87
CA GLU A 94 8.72 4.62 30.06
C GLU A 94 10.03 3.83 29.89
N PHE A 95 10.20 3.15 28.76
CA PHE A 95 11.45 2.45 28.42
C PHE A 95 12.66 3.38 28.51
N MET A 96 12.57 4.56 27.90
CA MET A 96 13.64 5.55 27.89
C MET A 96 13.99 6.03 29.31
N TRP A 97 12.98 6.31 30.12
CA TRP A 97 13.20 6.78 31.48
C TRP A 97 13.78 5.71 32.40
N GLU A 98 13.29 4.49 32.33
CA GLU A 98 13.77 3.37 33.16
C GLU A 98 15.15 2.88 32.70
N THR A 99 15.32 2.61 31.42
CA THR A 99 16.56 1.98 30.90
C THR A 99 17.75 2.94 30.88
N PHE A 100 17.50 4.23 30.61
CA PHE A 100 18.57 5.24 30.61
C PHE A 100 18.73 5.94 31.97
N GLU A 101 18.06 5.44 33.01
CA GLU A 101 18.11 6.00 34.36
C GLU A 101 17.89 7.51 34.37
N THR A 102 16.83 7.97 33.65
CA THR A 102 16.52 9.39 33.53
C THR A 102 16.09 9.96 34.87
N PRO A 103 16.80 10.96 35.45
CA PRO A 103 16.45 11.55 36.70
C PRO A 103 15.02 12.12 36.71
N PHE A 104 14.27 11.92 37.77
CA PHE A 104 12.85 12.31 37.91
C PHE A 104 12.59 13.77 37.51
N TYR A 105 13.48 14.69 37.89
CA TYR A 105 13.36 16.11 37.55
C TYR A 105 13.56 16.39 36.05
N GLN A 106 14.21 15.50 35.31
CA GLN A 106 14.41 15.60 33.86
C GLN A 106 13.31 14.88 33.05
N GLN A 107 12.59 13.93 33.63
CA GLN A 107 11.51 13.19 32.97
C GLN A 107 10.40 14.11 32.42
N ARG A 108 10.13 15.23 33.08
CA ARG A 108 9.17 16.23 32.60
C ARG A 108 9.65 17.03 31.38
N MET A 109 10.95 17.08 31.15
CA MET A 109 11.56 17.85 30.05
C MET A 109 11.92 16.98 28.87
N ILE A 110 12.37 15.73 29.13
CA ILE A 110 12.79 14.78 28.09
C ILE A 110 11.58 13.90 27.79
N ASP A 111 10.94 14.17 26.68
CA ASP A 111 9.71 13.51 26.28
C ASP A 111 9.77 13.05 24.82
N VAL A 112 8.98 12.02 24.52
CA VAL A 112 8.86 11.44 23.17
C VAL A 112 7.57 11.93 22.53
N THR A 113 7.68 12.43 21.30
CA THR A 113 6.54 12.80 20.45
C THR A 113 6.60 12.02 19.14
N TYR A 114 5.42 11.72 18.59
CA TYR A 114 5.27 10.99 17.34
C TYR A 114 4.33 11.76 16.41
N SER A 115 4.75 11.93 15.15
CA SER A 115 3.89 12.46 14.09
C SER A 115 3.31 11.31 13.27
N ALA A 116 1.98 11.19 13.25
CA ALA A 116 1.30 10.16 12.47
C ALA A 116 1.43 10.39 10.96
N PHE A 117 1.61 11.64 10.52
CA PHE A 117 1.74 12.00 9.11
C PHE A 117 3.06 11.52 8.50
N THR A 118 4.17 11.73 9.19
CA THR A 118 5.52 11.37 8.68
C THR A 118 6.12 10.15 9.34
N ALA A 119 5.40 9.52 10.28
CA ALA A 119 5.94 8.49 11.18
C ALA A 119 7.25 8.93 11.86
N GLU A 120 7.38 10.23 12.15
CA GLU A 120 8.59 10.79 12.75
C GLU A 120 8.49 10.79 14.26
N TRP A 121 9.50 10.19 14.89
CA TRP A 121 9.70 10.22 16.32
C TRP A 121 10.67 11.33 16.69
N ASN A 122 10.35 12.12 17.69
CA ASN A 122 11.22 13.18 18.18
C ASN A 122 11.35 13.09 19.69
N ILE A 123 12.58 13.12 20.20
CA ILE A 123 12.88 13.17 21.62
C ILE A 123 13.26 14.60 21.99
N ARG A 124 12.35 15.29 22.67
CA ARG A 124 12.55 16.66 23.12
C ARG A 124 13.67 16.72 24.16
N ASN A 125 14.47 17.76 24.12
CA ASN A 125 15.56 18.02 25.06
C ASN A 125 16.56 16.87 25.25
N LYS A 126 16.75 16.03 24.24
CA LYS A 126 17.66 14.87 24.25
C LYS A 126 19.11 15.18 24.63
N ASN A 127 19.52 16.45 24.52
CA ASN A 127 20.86 16.91 24.89
C ASN A 127 20.93 17.55 26.29
N ALA A 128 19.81 17.62 27.02
CA ALA A 128 19.77 18.23 28.35
C ALA A 128 20.24 17.27 29.48
N VAL A 129 20.65 16.05 29.12
CA VAL A 129 21.10 15.05 30.05
C VAL A 129 22.52 15.36 30.54
N SER A 130 22.73 15.24 31.86
CA SER A 130 24.07 15.40 32.44
C SER A 130 25.04 14.31 31.93
N TYR A 131 26.28 14.71 31.65
CA TYR A 131 27.36 13.79 31.33
C TYR A 131 27.69 12.78 32.45
N SER A 132 27.21 13.03 33.67
CA SER A 132 27.33 12.09 34.79
C SER A 132 26.39 10.89 34.71
N ASN A 133 25.41 10.89 33.78
CA ASN A 133 24.53 9.75 33.57
C ASN A 133 25.27 8.67 32.77
N ILE A 134 25.75 7.62 33.48
CA ILE A 134 26.52 6.51 32.91
C ILE A 134 25.67 5.72 31.92
N ALA A 135 24.38 5.47 32.22
CA ALA A 135 23.50 4.75 31.32
C ALA A 135 23.37 5.47 29.97
N ALA A 136 23.24 6.80 29.98
CA ALA A 136 23.02 7.61 28.77
C ALA A 136 24.30 7.79 27.92
N TYR A 137 25.50 7.83 28.52
CA TYR A 137 26.74 8.16 27.79
C TYR A 137 27.72 6.99 27.66
N MET A 138 27.61 5.93 28.48
CA MET A 138 28.54 4.79 28.45
C MET A 138 27.84 3.47 28.12
N THR A 139 26.72 3.15 28.82
CA THR A 139 26.05 1.86 28.61
C THR A 139 25.32 1.81 27.26
N TYR A 140 24.46 2.78 27.02
CA TYR A 140 23.59 2.87 25.84
C TYR A 140 23.95 4.02 24.89
N GLY A 141 24.97 4.80 25.19
CA GLY A 141 25.46 5.90 24.39
C GLY A 141 26.96 5.95 24.27
N THR A 142 27.44 6.99 23.60
CA THR A 142 28.84 7.37 23.48
C THR A 142 29.00 8.86 23.84
N GLU A 143 30.23 9.34 23.99
CA GLU A 143 30.50 10.77 24.22
C GLU A 143 29.96 11.66 23.10
N ARG A 144 29.88 11.17 21.87
CA ARG A 144 29.46 11.91 20.68
C ARG A 144 27.98 11.72 20.32
N ALA A 145 27.35 10.66 20.82
CA ALA A 145 25.94 10.36 20.64
C ALA A 145 25.40 9.70 21.91
N ASN A 146 24.64 10.43 22.69
CA ASN A 146 24.02 9.89 23.90
C ASN A 146 22.87 8.91 23.54
N ALA A 147 22.42 8.13 24.52
CA ALA A 147 21.38 7.11 24.33
C ALA A 147 20.07 7.65 23.75
N TYR A 148 19.67 8.87 24.12
CA TYR A 148 18.43 9.49 23.61
C TYR A 148 18.51 9.80 22.13
N LYS A 149 19.66 10.27 21.65
CA LYS A 149 19.88 10.52 20.23
C LYS A 149 19.92 9.20 19.45
N ILE A 150 20.60 8.19 19.98
CA ILE A 150 20.65 6.87 19.35
C ILE A 150 19.25 6.23 19.31
N LEU A 151 18.47 6.36 20.40
CA LEU A 151 17.08 5.90 20.44
C LEU A 151 16.22 6.60 19.38
N GLU A 152 16.31 7.93 19.26
CA GLU A 152 15.57 8.68 18.25
C GLU A 152 15.92 8.25 16.82
N ASP A 153 17.21 8.05 16.52
CA ASP A 153 17.63 7.54 15.21
C ASP A 153 17.07 6.12 14.97
N THR A 154 17.08 5.26 16.01
CA THR A 154 16.53 3.90 15.94
C THR A 154 15.03 3.89 15.66
N LEU A 155 14.26 4.71 16.40
CA LEU A 155 12.81 4.88 16.22
C LEU A 155 12.46 5.36 14.81
N ASN A 156 13.33 6.17 14.21
CA ASN A 156 13.17 6.71 12.85
C ASN A 156 13.76 5.81 11.76
N LEU A 157 14.11 4.56 12.06
CA LEU A 157 14.72 3.61 11.12
C LEU A 157 16.02 4.14 10.48
N ARG A 158 16.80 4.92 11.24
CA ARG A 158 18.07 5.50 10.80
C ARG A 158 19.24 4.79 11.50
N ASP A 159 20.30 4.52 10.74
CA ASP A 159 21.57 4.12 11.31
C ASP A 159 22.30 5.32 11.88
N VAL A 160 22.85 5.17 13.07
CA VAL A 160 23.67 6.22 13.66
C VAL A 160 24.98 6.34 12.88
N ARG A 161 25.31 7.56 12.46
CA ARG A 161 26.53 7.90 11.75
C ARG A 161 27.20 9.08 12.41
N ILE A 162 28.49 8.95 12.74
CA ILE A 162 29.29 9.99 13.38
C ILE A 162 30.25 10.58 12.35
N TYR A 163 30.25 11.89 12.26
CA TYR A 163 31.08 12.62 11.28
C TYR A 163 32.05 13.54 11.99
N ASP A 164 33.29 13.60 11.50
CA ASP A 164 34.28 14.59 11.86
C ASP A 164 34.24 15.75 10.87
N THR A 165 34.39 16.97 11.37
CA THR A 165 34.58 18.14 10.52
C THR A 165 36.07 18.31 10.23
N LYS A 166 36.49 18.17 8.97
CA LYS A 166 37.84 18.43 8.51
C LYS A 166 37.83 19.66 7.62
N HIS A 167 38.90 20.45 7.69
CA HIS A 167 39.09 21.57 6.80
C HIS A 167 39.98 21.14 5.64
N ASP A 168 39.53 21.38 4.41
CA ASP A 168 40.36 21.18 3.22
C ASP A 168 41.43 22.27 3.11
N ALA A 169 42.41 22.10 2.22
CA ALA A 169 43.50 23.07 2.00
C ALA A 169 42.99 24.51 1.66
N ASP A 170 41.78 24.63 1.13
CA ASP A 170 41.09 25.88 0.83
C ASP A 170 40.28 26.47 2.01
N GLY A 171 40.39 25.88 3.22
CA GLY A 171 39.67 26.31 4.41
C GLY A 171 38.17 25.96 4.43
N ARG A 172 37.68 25.13 3.48
CA ARG A 172 36.29 24.70 3.44
C ARG A 172 36.06 23.54 4.38
N GLU A 173 34.97 23.59 5.15
CA GLU A 173 34.57 22.51 6.03
C GLU A 173 34.03 21.34 5.21
N ARG A 174 34.58 20.15 5.45
CA ARG A 174 34.11 18.87 4.91
C ARG A 174 33.78 17.92 6.03
N ARG A 175 32.59 17.32 5.97
CA ARG A 175 32.18 16.25 6.86
C ARG A 175 32.73 14.92 6.37
N VAL A 176 33.52 14.25 7.18
CA VAL A 176 34.10 12.93 6.90
C VAL A 176 33.57 11.92 7.91
N LEU A 177 33.09 10.77 7.43
CA LEU A 177 32.58 9.71 8.30
C LEU A 177 33.72 9.19 9.20
N ASN A 178 33.49 9.17 10.52
CA ASN A 178 34.35 8.53 11.48
C ASN A 178 33.89 7.08 11.67
N SER A 179 34.52 6.15 10.98
CA SER A 179 34.11 4.73 10.98
C SER A 179 34.19 4.11 12.37
N LYS A 180 35.20 4.42 13.17
CA LYS A 180 35.39 3.87 14.53
C LYS A 180 34.25 4.30 15.47
N GLU A 181 33.98 5.60 15.54
CA GLU A 181 32.91 6.14 16.38
C GLU A 181 31.52 5.71 15.88
N THR A 182 31.35 5.59 14.57
CA THR A 182 30.10 5.08 13.97
C THR A 182 29.86 3.62 14.37
N THR A 183 30.86 2.75 14.27
CA THR A 183 30.73 1.34 14.67
C THR A 183 30.40 1.23 16.15
N LEU A 184 31.03 2.01 17.01
CA LEU A 184 30.74 2.02 18.46
C LEU A 184 29.29 2.47 18.71
N ALA A 185 28.83 3.53 18.05
CA ALA A 185 27.46 4.02 18.21
C ALA A 185 26.41 3.00 17.67
N GLN A 186 26.71 2.28 16.60
CA GLN A 186 25.85 1.21 16.07
C GLN A 186 25.78 0.00 17.01
N GLN A 187 26.87 -0.35 17.70
CA GLN A 187 26.82 -1.35 18.78
C GLN A 187 25.91 -0.93 19.92
N LYS A 188 25.94 0.36 20.31
CA LYS A 188 25.01 0.90 21.31
C LYS A 188 23.56 0.91 20.80
N GLN A 189 23.36 1.20 19.52
CA GLN A 189 22.05 1.10 18.88
C GLN A 189 21.48 -0.33 18.97
N GLN A 190 22.30 -1.32 18.72
CA GLN A 190 21.90 -2.73 18.85
C GLN A 190 21.59 -3.10 20.31
N ALA A 191 22.40 -2.64 21.25
CA ALA A 191 22.15 -2.86 22.68
C ALA A 191 20.82 -2.24 23.14
N ILE A 192 20.43 -1.07 22.62
CA ILE A 192 19.14 -0.46 22.90
C ILE A 192 18.00 -1.31 22.33
N ARG A 193 18.13 -1.84 21.11
CA ARG A 193 17.12 -2.73 20.50
C ARG A 193 16.90 -3.99 21.34
N GLU A 194 17.97 -4.62 21.81
CA GLU A 194 17.91 -5.81 22.66
C GLU A 194 17.29 -5.50 24.03
N ALA A 195 17.75 -4.41 24.67
CA ALA A 195 17.19 -3.98 25.93
C ALA A 195 15.68 -3.68 25.83
N PHE A 196 15.21 -3.13 24.71
CA PHE A 196 13.79 -2.89 24.50
C PHE A 196 12.98 -4.18 24.35
N LYS A 197 13.49 -5.16 23.60
CA LYS A 197 12.85 -6.48 23.45
C LYS A 197 12.66 -7.17 24.80
N ASP A 198 13.66 -7.09 25.68
CA ASP A 198 13.56 -7.66 27.02
C ASP A 198 12.64 -6.87 27.93
N TRP A 199 12.74 -5.52 27.90
CA TRP A 199 11.98 -4.64 28.75
C TRP A 199 10.47 -4.69 28.46
N ILE A 200 10.07 -4.70 27.19
CA ILE A 200 8.66 -4.58 26.79
C ILE A 200 7.80 -5.72 27.31
N TRP A 201 8.37 -6.92 27.40
CA TRP A 201 7.69 -8.13 27.87
C TRP A 201 7.90 -8.46 29.35
N LYS A 202 8.76 -7.73 30.06
CA LYS A 202 9.14 -8.03 31.44
C LYS A 202 7.97 -7.83 32.42
N ASP A 203 7.26 -6.73 32.30
CA ASP A 203 6.12 -6.43 33.17
C ASP A 203 4.87 -7.23 32.74
N PRO A 204 4.23 -7.98 33.67
CA PRO A 204 3.08 -8.84 33.34
C PRO A 204 1.86 -8.06 32.85
N GLN A 205 1.59 -6.87 33.39
CA GLN A 205 0.41 -6.07 33.00
C GLN A 205 0.60 -5.47 31.62
N ARG A 206 1.78 -4.90 31.35
CA ARG A 206 2.17 -4.39 30.04
C ARG A 206 2.14 -5.50 28.99
N ARG A 207 2.73 -6.66 29.30
CA ARG A 207 2.71 -7.82 28.41
C ARG A 207 1.28 -8.25 28.05
N GLN A 208 0.40 -8.38 29.02
CA GLN A 208 -0.99 -8.77 28.77
C GLN A 208 -1.74 -7.72 27.93
N ALA A 209 -1.54 -6.44 28.20
CA ALA A 209 -2.15 -5.36 27.44
C ALA A 209 -1.69 -5.36 25.98
N LEU A 210 -0.39 -5.49 25.74
CA LEU A 210 0.18 -5.50 24.38
C LEU A 210 -0.18 -6.75 23.60
N VAL A 211 -0.19 -7.94 24.22
CA VAL A 211 -0.65 -9.18 23.57
C VAL A 211 -2.10 -9.03 23.11
N ARG A 212 -2.98 -8.50 23.98
CA ARG A 212 -4.37 -8.25 23.61
C ARG A 212 -4.48 -7.26 22.47
N GLN A 213 -3.81 -6.10 22.56
CA GLN A 213 -3.83 -5.09 21.52
C GLN A 213 -3.34 -5.65 20.18
N TYR A 214 -2.22 -6.38 20.17
CA TYR A 214 -1.69 -6.97 18.94
C TYR A 214 -2.69 -7.93 18.29
N ASN A 215 -3.28 -8.83 19.08
CA ASN A 215 -4.27 -9.77 18.55
C ASN A 215 -5.52 -9.06 18.04
N GLU A 216 -5.97 -7.99 18.71
CA GLU A 216 -7.16 -7.24 18.30
C GLU A 216 -6.93 -6.39 17.04
N GLU A 217 -5.73 -5.79 16.87
CA GLU A 217 -5.46 -4.83 15.79
C GLU A 217 -4.68 -5.46 14.63
N MET A 218 -3.66 -6.29 14.92
CA MET A 218 -2.73 -6.83 13.93
C MET A 218 -3.05 -8.25 13.50
N ASN A 219 -3.54 -9.08 14.42
CA ASN A 219 -3.95 -10.47 14.17
C ASN A 219 -5.47 -10.58 14.06
N SER A 220 -6.09 -9.66 13.32
CA SER A 220 -7.55 -9.53 13.22
C SER A 220 -8.11 -10.00 11.88
N THR A 221 -7.24 -10.23 10.90
CA THR A 221 -7.64 -10.41 9.51
C THR A 221 -7.42 -11.85 9.06
N ARG A 222 -8.44 -12.42 8.42
CA ARG A 222 -8.35 -13.68 7.67
C ARG A 222 -8.34 -13.38 6.17
N PRO A 223 -7.34 -13.85 5.41
CA PRO A 223 -7.34 -13.72 3.95
C PRO A 223 -8.57 -14.39 3.33
N ARG A 224 -9.14 -13.79 2.30
CA ARG A 224 -10.18 -14.43 1.50
C ARG A 224 -9.53 -15.45 0.55
N GLU A 225 -10.07 -16.64 0.51
CA GLU A 225 -9.70 -17.67 -0.45
C GLU A 225 -10.64 -17.60 -1.66
N TYR A 226 -10.11 -17.90 -2.83
CA TYR A 226 -10.87 -17.86 -4.08
C TYR A 226 -10.75 -19.21 -4.77
N ASP A 227 -11.89 -19.89 -4.94
CA ASP A 227 -11.99 -21.12 -5.70
C ASP A 227 -12.73 -20.86 -7.01
N GLY A 228 -12.04 -21.06 -8.13
CA GLY A 228 -12.56 -20.92 -9.49
C GLY A 228 -12.99 -22.24 -10.14
N SER A 229 -13.01 -23.33 -9.39
CA SER A 229 -13.33 -24.67 -9.91
C SER A 229 -14.74 -24.76 -10.53
N HIS A 230 -15.67 -23.99 -9.99
CA HIS A 230 -17.08 -23.92 -10.41
C HIS A 230 -17.31 -23.06 -11.66
N ILE A 231 -16.32 -22.29 -12.12
CA ILE A 231 -16.50 -21.35 -13.23
C ILE A 231 -16.52 -22.11 -14.55
N VAL A 232 -17.59 -21.89 -15.31
CA VAL A 232 -17.73 -22.40 -16.68
C VAL A 232 -17.47 -21.27 -17.67
N PHE A 233 -16.43 -21.41 -18.46
CA PHE A 233 -15.98 -20.40 -19.40
C PHE A 233 -16.72 -20.51 -20.74
N SER A 234 -17.88 -19.84 -20.83
CA SER A 234 -18.73 -19.87 -22.03
C SER A 234 -18.05 -19.19 -23.21
N GLY A 235 -18.03 -19.84 -24.37
CA GLY A 235 -17.42 -19.29 -25.59
C GLY A 235 -15.90 -19.41 -25.67
N MET A 236 -15.27 -19.97 -24.64
CA MET A 236 -13.84 -20.31 -24.67
C MET A 236 -13.58 -21.49 -25.62
N ASN A 237 -12.42 -21.49 -26.27
CA ASN A 237 -11.96 -22.58 -27.12
C ASN A 237 -11.93 -23.91 -26.35
N PRO A 238 -12.71 -24.93 -26.75
CA PRO A 238 -12.80 -26.20 -26.04
C PRO A 238 -11.50 -27.04 -26.04
N GLU A 239 -10.57 -26.73 -26.91
CA GLU A 239 -9.26 -27.40 -26.97
C GLU A 239 -8.29 -26.89 -25.89
N ILE A 240 -8.63 -25.77 -25.21
CA ILE A 240 -7.80 -25.14 -24.18
C ILE A 240 -8.41 -25.39 -22.82
N SER A 241 -7.62 -25.94 -21.91
CA SER A 241 -8.01 -26.11 -20.50
C SER A 241 -7.20 -25.19 -19.60
N LEU A 242 -7.88 -24.39 -18.77
CA LEU A 242 -7.23 -23.57 -17.77
C LEU A 242 -6.83 -24.41 -16.55
N ARG A 243 -5.66 -24.13 -16.01
CA ARG A 243 -5.12 -24.77 -14.80
C ARG A 243 -5.86 -24.25 -13.56
N GLU A 244 -5.79 -24.99 -12.46
CA GLU A 244 -6.43 -24.64 -11.20
C GLU A 244 -6.05 -23.23 -10.70
N HIS A 245 -4.76 -22.91 -10.63
CA HIS A 245 -4.30 -21.59 -10.21
C HIS A 245 -4.82 -20.45 -11.11
N GLN A 246 -4.99 -20.70 -12.42
CA GLN A 246 -5.57 -19.73 -13.35
C GLN A 246 -7.05 -19.51 -13.06
N LYS A 247 -7.81 -20.57 -12.81
CA LYS A 247 -9.22 -20.47 -12.43
C LYS A 247 -9.39 -19.72 -11.10
N ASN A 248 -8.52 -19.98 -10.12
CA ASN A 248 -8.53 -19.29 -8.83
C ASN A 248 -8.17 -17.82 -8.97
N ALA A 249 -7.20 -17.48 -9.83
CA ALA A 249 -6.88 -16.10 -10.18
C ALA A 249 -8.05 -15.37 -10.85
N ILE A 250 -8.75 -16.04 -11.77
CA ILE A 250 -9.95 -15.51 -12.40
C ILE A 250 -11.07 -15.28 -11.38
N ALA A 251 -11.29 -16.22 -10.46
CA ALA A 251 -12.24 -16.05 -9.36
C ALA A 251 -11.89 -14.84 -8.49
N HIS A 252 -10.60 -14.64 -8.21
CA HIS A 252 -10.13 -13.45 -7.47
C HIS A 252 -10.49 -12.15 -8.22
N VAL A 253 -10.26 -12.09 -9.52
CA VAL A 253 -10.61 -10.91 -10.34
C VAL A 253 -12.12 -10.67 -10.38
N LEU A 254 -12.93 -11.71 -10.42
CA LEU A 254 -14.39 -11.61 -10.53
C LEU A 254 -15.06 -11.23 -9.20
N TYR A 255 -14.61 -11.82 -8.09
CA TYR A 255 -15.28 -11.73 -6.79
C TYR A 255 -14.55 -10.86 -5.78
N GLY A 256 -13.28 -10.54 -6.04
CA GLY A 256 -12.45 -9.67 -5.21
C GLY A 256 -12.57 -8.18 -5.57
N GLY A 257 -11.61 -7.40 -5.06
CA GLY A 257 -11.39 -6.02 -5.43
C GLY A 257 -10.37 -5.87 -6.55
N ASN A 258 -9.71 -4.71 -6.62
CA ASN A 258 -8.54 -4.54 -7.46
C ASN A 258 -7.51 -5.64 -7.19
N THR A 259 -6.89 -6.15 -8.24
CA THR A 259 -6.12 -7.40 -8.17
C THR A 259 -4.72 -7.22 -8.75
N LEU A 260 -3.72 -7.79 -8.07
CA LEU A 260 -2.37 -7.98 -8.59
C LEU A 260 -2.15 -9.47 -8.93
N LEU A 261 -2.02 -9.78 -10.20
CA LEU A 261 -1.61 -11.11 -10.69
C LEU A 261 -0.08 -11.18 -10.71
N ALA A 262 0.50 -11.55 -9.57
CA ALA A 262 1.95 -11.62 -9.36
C ALA A 262 2.53 -13.03 -9.66
N HIS A 263 1.93 -13.73 -10.61
CA HIS A 263 2.39 -15.06 -11.03
C HIS A 263 3.72 -14.97 -11.79
N GLU A 264 4.52 -16.01 -11.68
CA GLU A 264 5.79 -16.13 -12.39
C GLU A 264 5.62 -16.03 -13.92
N VAL A 265 6.72 -15.74 -14.60
CA VAL A 265 6.73 -15.74 -16.08
C VAL A 265 6.41 -17.15 -16.59
N GLY A 266 5.48 -17.25 -17.54
CA GLY A 266 5.02 -18.54 -18.08
C GLY A 266 3.84 -19.19 -17.34
N ALA A 267 3.34 -18.62 -16.24
CA ALA A 267 2.16 -19.14 -15.52
C ALA A 267 0.84 -18.97 -16.32
N GLY A 268 0.85 -18.14 -17.36
CA GLY A 268 -0.32 -17.94 -18.22
C GLY A 268 -1.20 -16.74 -17.84
N LYS A 269 -0.62 -15.69 -17.27
CA LYS A 269 -1.31 -14.44 -16.89
C LYS A 269 -2.18 -13.85 -18.00
N THR A 270 -1.74 -13.94 -19.25
CA THR A 270 -2.53 -13.49 -20.40
C THR A 270 -3.89 -14.17 -20.46
N PHE A 271 -3.93 -15.49 -20.29
CA PHE A 271 -5.19 -16.25 -20.29
C PHE A 271 -6.04 -15.95 -19.06
N GLU A 272 -5.43 -15.72 -17.90
CA GLU A 272 -6.15 -15.29 -16.69
C GLU A 272 -6.86 -13.95 -16.92
N MET A 273 -6.17 -12.95 -17.46
CA MET A 273 -6.73 -11.64 -17.74
C MET A 273 -7.83 -11.69 -18.81
N VAL A 274 -7.61 -12.43 -19.89
CA VAL A 274 -8.58 -12.58 -20.99
C VAL A 274 -9.84 -13.29 -20.50
N ALA A 275 -9.70 -14.44 -19.83
CA ALA A 275 -10.84 -15.20 -19.34
C ALA A 275 -11.61 -14.41 -18.25
N ALA A 276 -10.91 -13.71 -17.37
CA ALA A 276 -11.53 -12.85 -16.37
C ALA A 276 -12.35 -11.72 -17.00
N ALA A 277 -11.85 -11.07 -18.06
CA ALA A 277 -12.57 -10.01 -18.74
C ALA A 277 -13.83 -10.53 -19.44
N MET A 278 -13.74 -11.66 -20.14
CA MET A 278 -14.87 -12.28 -20.85
C MET A 278 -15.95 -12.75 -19.87
N GLU A 279 -15.57 -13.40 -18.78
CA GLU A 279 -16.52 -13.81 -17.74
C GLU A 279 -17.13 -12.61 -16.99
N ALA A 280 -16.35 -11.58 -16.70
CA ALA A 280 -16.87 -10.35 -16.09
C ALA A 280 -17.93 -9.69 -16.98
N LYS A 281 -17.70 -9.61 -18.29
CA LYS A 281 -18.68 -9.10 -19.26
C LYS A 281 -19.91 -10.00 -19.33
N ARG A 282 -19.73 -11.33 -19.42
CA ARG A 282 -20.84 -12.28 -19.45
C ARG A 282 -21.73 -12.21 -18.21
N LEU A 283 -21.13 -12.00 -17.04
CA LEU A 283 -21.82 -11.86 -15.75
C LEU A 283 -22.42 -10.47 -15.52
N GLY A 284 -22.18 -9.50 -16.44
CA GLY A 284 -22.63 -8.12 -16.29
C GLY A 284 -21.87 -7.32 -15.22
N LEU A 285 -20.69 -7.78 -14.82
CA LEU A 285 -19.83 -7.11 -13.84
C LEU A 285 -19.00 -5.99 -14.47
N CYS A 286 -18.86 -5.98 -15.78
CA CYS A 286 -18.28 -4.90 -16.57
C CYS A 286 -18.90 -4.85 -17.96
N GLN A 287 -18.79 -3.69 -18.60
CA GLN A 287 -19.26 -3.51 -19.98
C GLN A 287 -18.11 -3.36 -20.96
N LYS A 288 -17.01 -2.71 -20.53
CA LYS A 288 -15.93 -2.35 -21.44
C LYS A 288 -14.56 -2.54 -20.79
N SER A 289 -13.85 -3.58 -21.21
CA SER A 289 -12.51 -3.92 -20.75
C SER A 289 -11.43 -3.29 -21.64
N LEU A 290 -10.44 -2.62 -21.00
CA LEU A 290 -9.27 -2.06 -21.66
C LEU A 290 -8.01 -2.80 -21.18
N PHE A 291 -7.23 -3.32 -22.14
CA PHE A 291 -5.96 -3.99 -21.89
C PHE A 291 -4.81 -3.08 -22.30
N VAL A 292 -3.97 -2.74 -21.34
CA VAL A 292 -2.74 -1.95 -21.53
C VAL A 292 -1.56 -2.91 -21.50
N VAL A 293 -0.89 -3.06 -22.63
CA VAL A 293 0.13 -4.09 -22.85
C VAL A 293 1.43 -3.49 -23.40
N PRO A 294 2.57 -4.18 -23.33
CA PRO A 294 3.80 -3.71 -23.99
C PRO A 294 3.58 -3.45 -25.47
N ASN A 295 4.09 -2.31 -25.97
CA ASN A 295 3.83 -1.85 -27.36
C ASN A 295 4.16 -2.86 -28.44
N HIS A 296 5.15 -3.69 -28.23
CA HIS A 296 5.59 -4.72 -29.21
C HIS A 296 4.77 -6.01 -29.14
N LEU A 297 3.92 -6.16 -28.11
CA LEU A 297 3.11 -7.36 -27.88
C LEU A 297 1.63 -7.19 -28.25
N THR A 298 1.20 -6.02 -28.74
CA THR A 298 -0.22 -5.75 -29.03
C THR A 298 -0.83 -6.76 -30.01
N GLU A 299 -0.13 -7.12 -31.06
CA GLU A 299 -0.59 -8.11 -32.05
C GLU A 299 -0.58 -9.53 -31.48
N GLN A 300 0.43 -9.88 -30.69
CA GLN A 300 0.50 -11.16 -30.00
C GLN A 300 -0.65 -11.30 -29.00
N TRP A 301 -0.94 -10.25 -28.22
CA TRP A 301 -2.07 -10.23 -27.30
C TRP A 301 -3.41 -10.44 -28.03
N ALA A 302 -3.59 -9.81 -29.17
CA ALA A 302 -4.78 -10.01 -30.01
C ALA A 302 -4.89 -11.46 -30.50
N SER A 303 -3.78 -12.04 -30.94
CA SER A 303 -3.73 -13.44 -31.37
C SER A 303 -4.06 -14.41 -30.23
N GLU A 304 -3.46 -14.24 -29.07
CA GLU A 304 -3.74 -15.08 -27.89
C GLU A 304 -5.18 -14.89 -27.38
N PHE A 305 -5.72 -13.67 -27.45
CA PHE A 305 -7.12 -13.39 -27.11
C PHE A 305 -8.07 -14.18 -28.00
N LEU A 306 -7.91 -14.08 -29.33
CA LEU A 306 -8.74 -14.80 -30.31
C LEU A 306 -8.48 -16.31 -30.32
N ARG A 307 -7.30 -16.74 -29.91
CA ARG A 307 -7.02 -18.17 -29.70
C ARG A 307 -7.85 -18.73 -28.55
N LEU A 308 -7.97 -17.96 -27.44
CA LEU A 308 -8.75 -18.38 -26.28
C LEU A 308 -10.26 -18.19 -26.49
N TYR A 309 -10.68 -17.07 -27.11
CA TYR A 309 -12.07 -16.74 -27.45
C TYR A 309 -12.21 -16.41 -28.94
N PRO A 310 -12.40 -17.40 -29.83
CA PRO A 310 -12.41 -17.19 -31.27
C PRO A 310 -13.50 -16.25 -31.79
N SER A 311 -14.61 -16.14 -31.08
CA SER A 311 -15.74 -15.29 -31.47
C SER A 311 -15.73 -13.88 -30.86
N ALA A 312 -14.67 -13.53 -30.12
CA ALA A 312 -14.59 -12.24 -29.44
C ALA A 312 -14.45 -11.07 -30.43
N ASN A 313 -15.20 -10.00 -30.18
CA ASN A 313 -15.09 -8.74 -30.91
C ASN A 313 -14.07 -7.83 -30.22
N ILE A 314 -12.85 -7.77 -30.72
CA ILE A 314 -11.76 -7.00 -30.12
C ILE A 314 -11.35 -5.81 -30.99
N LEU A 315 -10.96 -4.71 -30.34
CA LEU A 315 -10.35 -3.55 -30.99
C LEU A 315 -8.86 -3.49 -30.61
N VAL A 316 -7.99 -3.57 -31.58
CA VAL A 316 -6.54 -3.54 -31.39
C VAL A 316 -5.96 -2.25 -31.94
N THR A 317 -5.13 -1.56 -31.16
CA THR A 317 -4.49 -0.33 -31.61
C THR A 317 -3.31 -0.59 -32.51
N THR A 318 -3.16 0.23 -33.52
CA THR A 318 -1.97 0.31 -34.37
C THR A 318 -1.22 1.63 -34.09
N LYS A 319 0.04 1.72 -34.54
CA LYS A 319 0.81 2.97 -34.43
C LYS A 319 0.12 4.14 -35.12
N LYS A 320 -0.55 3.90 -36.24
CA LYS A 320 -1.27 4.90 -37.05
C LYS A 320 -2.47 5.49 -36.32
N ASP A 321 -3.16 4.71 -35.47
CA ASP A 321 -4.34 5.17 -34.74
C ASP A 321 -4.00 6.25 -33.71
N PHE A 322 -2.76 6.29 -33.22
CA PHE A 322 -2.28 7.28 -32.24
C PHE A 322 -1.44 8.42 -32.83
N GLU A 323 -1.41 8.57 -34.15
CA GLU A 323 -0.98 9.79 -34.79
C GLU A 323 -1.94 10.94 -34.42
N LYS A 324 -1.42 12.17 -34.35
CA LYS A 324 -2.13 13.34 -33.80
C LYS A 324 -3.54 13.54 -34.40
N HIS A 325 -3.71 13.29 -35.70
CA HIS A 325 -4.99 13.47 -36.41
C HIS A 325 -5.95 12.28 -36.29
N ASN A 326 -5.47 11.07 -36.01
CA ASN A 326 -6.27 9.85 -35.91
C ASN A 326 -6.72 9.55 -34.49
N ARG A 327 -5.99 10.02 -33.48
CA ARG A 327 -6.23 9.71 -32.06
C ARG A 327 -7.67 9.98 -31.63
N LYS A 328 -8.21 11.16 -31.95
CA LYS A 328 -9.58 11.53 -31.63
C LYS A 328 -10.59 10.54 -32.20
N LYS A 329 -10.41 10.15 -33.48
CA LYS A 329 -11.27 9.17 -34.16
C LYS A 329 -11.17 7.79 -33.49
N PHE A 330 -9.98 7.38 -33.12
CA PHE A 330 -9.77 6.10 -32.44
C PHE A 330 -10.40 6.11 -31.02
N CYS A 331 -10.19 7.14 -30.22
CA CYS A 331 -10.84 7.28 -28.92
C CYS A 331 -12.37 7.34 -29.03
N ALA A 332 -12.91 8.00 -30.07
CA ALA A 332 -14.35 8.00 -30.34
C ALA A 332 -14.87 6.58 -30.68
N ARG A 333 -14.10 5.76 -31.42
CA ARG A 333 -14.45 4.35 -31.64
C ARG A 333 -14.50 3.55 -30.35
N ILE A 334 -13.53 3.78 -29.43
CA ILE A 334 -13.58 3.14 -28.11
C ILE A 334 -14.85 3.56 -27.37
N ALA A 335 -15.14 4.86 -27.34
CA ALA A 335 -16.26 5.41 -26.58
C ALA A 335 -17.63 4.87 -27.07
N THR A 336 -17.81 4.76 -28.40
CA THR A 336 -19.11 4.43 -29.02
C THR A 336 -19.26 2.98 -29.44
N GLY A 337 -18.15 2.23 -29.55
CA GLY A 337 -18.18 0.85 -30.00
C GLY A 337 -18.51 -0.14 -28.88
N ASP A 338 -19.17 -1.23 -29.24
CA ASP A 338 -19.37 -2.39 -28.37
C ASP A 338 -18.33 -3.46 -28.67
N TYR A 339 -17.26 -3.45 -27.90
CA TYR A 339 -16.17 -4.41 -27.98
C TYR A 339 -16.11 -5.27 -26.72
N ASP A 340 -15.69 -6.51 -26.86
CA ASP A 340 -15.41 -7.39 -25.74
C ASP A 340 -14.10 -6.98 -25.04
N ALA A 341 -13.15 -6.49 -25.83
CA ALA A 341 -11.90 -5.95 -25.32
C ALA A 341 -11.30 -4.89 -26.24
N ILE A 342 -10.60 -3.95 -25.65
CA ILE A 342 -9.76 -2.97 -26.36
C ILE A 342 -8.31 -3.24 -25.93
N ILE A 343 -7.40 -3.46 -26.86
CA ILE A 343 -5.99 -3.71 -26.61
C ILE A 343 -5.16 -2.51 -27.08
N ILE A 344 -4.43 -1.89 -26.15
CA ILE A 344 -3.64 -0.67 -26.38
C ILE A 344 -2.23 -0.82 -25.83
N GLY A 345 -1.25 -0.26 -26.50
CA GLY A 345 0.13 -0.23 -26.01
C GLY A 345 0.34 0.82 -24.92
N HIS A 346 1.29 0.59 -23.97
CA HIS A 346 1.62 1.49 -22.88
C HIS A 346 1.82 2.95 -23.35
N SER A 347 2.67 3.17 -24.37
CA SER A 347 2.94 4.53 -24.87
C SER A 347 1.76 5.21 -25.55
N GLN A 348 0.78 4.45 -25.98
CA GLN A 348 -0.48 4.95 -26.55
C GLN A 348 -1.45 5.30 -25.44
N PHE A 349 -1.54 4.46 -24.40
CA PHE A 349 -2.36 4.70 -23.22
C PHE A 349 -1.94 5.99 -22.48
N GLU A 350 -0.64 6.27 -22.36
CA GLU A 350 -0.09 7.49 -21.79
C GLU A 350 -0.53 8.77 -22.54
N LYS A 351 -0.93 8.65 -23.81
CA LYS A 351 -1.40 9.78 -24.61
C LYS A 351 -2.89 10.09 -24.46
N ILE A 352 -3.63 9.26 -23.75
CA ILE A 352 -5.04 9.50 -23.41
C ILE A 352 -5.07 10.22 -22.06
N PRO A 353 -5.35 11.53 -22.01
CA PRO A 353 -5.29 12.27 -20.76
C PRO A 353 -6.51 11.97 -19.89
N ILE A 354 -6.36 12.18 -18.60
CA ILE A 354 -7.48 12.33 -17.69
C ILE A 354 -7.99 13.77 -17.75
N SER A 355 -9.25 14.04 -17.38
CA SER A 355 -9.84 15.38 -17.44
C SER A 355 -9.04 16.39 -16.59
N LYS A 356 -9.01 17.64 -17.05
CA LYS A 356 -8.32 18.74 -16.38
C LYS A 356 -8.86 18.96 -14.97
N GLU A 357 -10.17 18.93 -14.83
CA GLU A 357 -10.90 19.10 -13.57
C GLU A 357 -10.46 18.03 -12.53
N ARG A 358 -10.28 16.79 -12.97
CA ARG A 358 -9.81 15.71 -12.10
C ARG A 358 -8.33 15.87 -11.71
N GLN A 359 -7.49 16.25 -12.66
CA GLN A 359 -6.09 16.54 -12.37
C GLN A 359 -5.94 17.68 -11.35
N GLU A 360 -6.73 18.76 -11.49
CA GLU A 360 -6.75 19.86 -10.53
C GLU A 360 -7.22 19.39 -9.15
N ARG A 361 -8.27 18.58 -9.08
CA ARG A 361 -8.79 18.05 -7.81
C ARG A 361 -7.71 17.23 -7.08
N LEU A 362 -7.06 16.29 -7.76
CA LEU A 362 -6.01 15.47 -7.18
C LEU A 362 -4.81 16.28 -6.70
N LEU A 363 -4.38 17.29 -7.46
CA LEU A 363 -3.30 18.19 -7.05
C LEU A 363 -3.69 19.01 -5.81
N ARG A 364 -4.92 19.51 -5.73
CA ARG A 364 -5.41 20.24 -4.56
C ARG A 364 -5.48 19.36 -3.30
N GLU A 365 -5.96 18.13 -3.45
CA GLU A 365 -5.98 17.13 -2.37
C GLU A 365 -4.56 16.86 -1.85
N GLN A 366 -3.59 16.62 -2.73
CA GLN A 366 -2.19 16.43 -2.35
C GLN A 366 -1.57 17.66 -1.67
N ILE A 367 -1.85 18.86 -2.16
CA ILE A 367 -1.38 20.12 -1.54
C ILE A 367 -1.99 20.28 -0.15
N TRP A 368 -3.26 19.97 0.01
CA TRP A 368 -3.94 20.03 1.29
C TRP A 368 -3.33 19.03 2.29
N GLU A 369 -3.19 17.77 1.91
CA GLU A 369 -2.56 16.72 2.74
C GLU A 369 -1.16 17.13 3.22
N ILE A 370 -0.32 17.63 2.31
CA ILE A 370 1.03 18.11 2.68
C ILE A 370 0.97 19.32 3.61
N THR A 371 0.00 20.21 3.43
CA THR A 371 -0.15 21.40 4.28
C THR A 371 -0.53 21.00 5.70
N GLU A 372 -1.47 20.09 5.86
CA GLU A 372 -1.83 19.50 7.17
C GLU A 372 -0.62 18.79 7.80
N GLY A 373 0.12 18.02 7.00
CA GLY A 373 1.33 17.34 7.45
C GLY A 373 2.42 18.29 7.93
N ILE A 374 2.63 19.43 7.28
CA ILE A 374 3.58 20.47 7.74
C ILE A 374 3.15 20.97 9.12
N SER A 375 1.86 21.30 9.30
CA SER A 375 1.32 21.80 10.56
C SER A 375 1.48 20.79 11.70
N GLU A 376 1.24 19.50 11.42
CA GLU A 376 1.40 18.42 12.41
C GLU A 376 2.88 18.22 12.80
N VAL A 377 3.80 18.21 11.83
CA VAL A 377 5.23 18.06 12.09
C VAL A 377 5.77 19.23 12.90
N GLU A 378 5.35 20.46 12.62
CA GLU A 378 5.71 21.65 13.40
C GLU A 378 5.17 21.57 14.83
N ALA A 379 3.92 21.18 15.01
CA ALA A 379 3.29 21.03 16.33
C ALA A 379 3.96 19.93 17.17
N SER A 380 4.38 18.83 16.56
CA SER A 380 5.10 17.74 17.23
C SER A 380 6.57 18.05 17.54
N GLY A 381 7.08 19.19 17.06
CA GLY A 381 8.50 19.58 17.21
C GLY A 381 9.45 18.79 16.30
N GLY A 382 8.95 18.32 15.16
CA GLY A 382 9.71 17.56 14.18
C GLY A 382 10.91 18.31 13.60
N GLU A 383 11.77 17.60 12.87
CA GLU A 383 13.01 18.16 12.33
C GLU A 383 12.72 19.27 11.31
N ARG A 384 13.39 20.40 11.45
CA ARG A 384 13.32 21.52 10.48
C ARG A 384 13.63 21.11 9.04
N PHE A 385 14.39 20.03 8.87
CA PHE A 385 14.68 19.49 7.56
C PHE A 385 13.46 18.84 6.93
N THR A 386 12.69 18.06 7.69
CA THR A 386 11.44 17.41 7.26
C THR A 386 10.44 18.46 6.81
N VAL A 387 10.25 19.54 7.60
CA VAL A 387 9.39 20.68 7.24
C VAL A 387 9.84 21.31 5.92
N LYS A 388 11.12 21.65 5.77
CA LYS A 388 11.66 22.24 4.52
C LYS A 388 11.49 21.35 3.30
N GLN A 389 11.55 20.05 3.48
CA GLN A 389 11.35 19.09 2.38
C GLN A 389 9.87 19.01 1.97
N LEU A 390 8.96 18.98 2.94
CA LEU A 390 7.52 19.05 2.70
C LEU A 390 7.14 20.37 2.00
N GLU A 391 7.68 21.51 2.45
CA GLU A 391 7.48 22.80 1.80
C GLU A 391 7.95 22.82 0.33
N ARG A 392 9.10 22.20 0.03
CA ARG A 392 9.59 22.07 -1.35
C ARG A 392 8.64 21.22 -2.21
N THR A 393 8.14 20.13 -1.66
CA THR A 393 7.17 19.28 -2.35
C THR A 393 5.88 20.04 -2.61
N LYS A 394 5.37 20.77 -1.61
CA LYS A 394 4.19 21.63 -1.74
C LYS A 394 4.36 22.65 -2.88
N LYS A 395 5.47 23.40 -2.90
CA LYS A 395 5.79 24.37 -3.97
C LYS A 395 5.84 23.72 -5.36
N SER A 396 6.37 22.50 -5.45
CA SER A 396 6.40 21.76 -6.71
C SER A 396 5.00 21.41 -7.20
N LEU A 397 4.11 20.99 -6.30
CA LEU A 397 2.72 20.68 -6.63
C LEU A 397 1.92 21.94 -6.99
N GLU A 398 2.12 23.04 -6.28
CA GLU A 398 1.51 24.34 -6.58
C GLU A 398 1.93 24.83 -7.97
N ALA A 399 3.22 24.75 -8.32
CA ALA A 399 3.71 25.09 -9.66
C ALA A 399 3.10 24.20 -10.76
N ARG A 400 2.88 22.90 -10.47
CA ARG A 400 2.18 21.99 -11.40
C ARG A 400 0.72 22.39 -11.58
N LEU A 401 0.06 22.78 -10.50
CA LEU A 401 -1.33 23.24 -10.52
C LEU A 401 -1.46 24.55 -11.32
N GLU A 402 -0.60 25.53 -11.09
CA GLU A 402 -0.56 26.79 -11.84
C GLU A 402 -0.34 26.55 -13.35
N LYS A 403 0.62 25.67 -13.68
CA LYS A 403 0.86 25.28 -15.08
C LYS A 403 -0.38 24.66 -15.71
N LEU A 404 -1.04 23.74 -15.01
CA LEU A 404 -2.27 23.09 -15.48
C LEU A 404 -3.39 24.11 -15.71
N GLN A 405 -3.52 25.12 -14.84
CA GLN A 405 -4.52 26.17 -14.94
C GLN A 405 -4.22 27.14 -16.09
N ALA A 406 -2.94 27.47 -16.30
CA ALA A 406 -2.49 28.35 -17.38
C ALA A 406 -2.64 27.72 -18.79
N GLU A 407 -2.59 26.39 -18.88
CA GLU A 407 -2.89 25.68 -20.13
C GLU A 407 -4.38 25.85 -20.44
N GLY A 408 -4.70 26.63 -21.49
CA GLY A 408 -6.07 26.83 -21.95
C GLY A 408 -6.75 25.49 -22.25
N ARG A 409 -8.09 25.46 -22.17
CA ARG A 409 -8.88 24.27 -22.54
C ARG A 409 -8.50 23.84 -23.95
N LYS A 410 -7.84 22.70 -24.06
CA LYS A 410 -7.72 21.97 -25.31
C LYS A 410 -9.05 21.21 -25.50
N ASP A 411 -10.09 21.89 -25.94
CA ASP A 411 -11.46 21.38 -26.06
C ASP A 411 -11.62 20.16 -26.99
N ASP A 412 -10.54 19.68 -27.58
CA ASP A 412 -10.58 18.72 -28.68
C ASP A 412 -9.96 17.35 -28.36
N VAL A 413 -9.69 17.05 -27.08
CA VAL A 413 -9.07 15.78 -26.69
C VAL A 413 -10.07 14.94 -25.91
N VAL A 414 -10.36 13.73 -26.40
CA VAL A 414 -11.16 12.73 -25.65
C VAL A 414 -10.37 12.29 -24.43
N THR A 415 -10.96 12.41 -23.26
CA THR A 415 -10.35 12.03 -21.99
C THR A 415 -10.62 10.55 -21.67
N PHE A 416 -9.86 10.00 -20.72
CA PHE A 416 -10.01 8.60 -20.30
C PHE A 416 -11.44 8.31 -19.79
N GLU A 417 -12.02 9.23 -19.04
CA GLU A 417 -13.38 9.12 -18.51
C GLU A 417 -14.43 8.98 -19.62
N GLN A 418 -14.22 9.67 -20.74
CA GLN A 418 -15.13 9.64 -21.88
C GLN A 418 -15.07 8.34 -22.69
N LEU A 419 -14.07 7.50 -22.46
CA LEU A 419 -13.99 6.19 -23.13
C LEU A 419 -15.04 5.21 -22.61
N GLY A 420 -15.58 5.42 -21.42
CA GLY A 420 -16.55 4.53 -20.79
C GLY A 420 -15.96 3.18 -20.39
N VAL A 421 -14.67 3.12 -20.12
CA VAL A 421 -13.98 1.93 -19.62
C VAL A 421 -14.33 1.74 -18.15
N ASP A 422 -14.77 0.56 -17.79
CA ASP A 422 -15.11 0.17 -16.42
C ASP A 422 -14.28 -1.01 -15.88
N ARG A 423 -13.34 -1.53 -16.70
CA ARG A 423 -12.33 -2.49 -16.27
C ARG A 423 -11.00 -2.28 -16.99
N LEU A 424 -9.94 -2.10 -16.20
CA LEU A 424 -8.59 -1.80 -16.69
C LEU A 424 -7.64 -2.95 -16.33
N PHE A 425 -7.13 -3.62 -17.35
CA PHE A 425 -6.10 -4.65 -17.25
C PHE A 425 -4.77 -4.07 -17.69
N VAL A 426 -3.73 -4.19 -16.87
CA VAL A 426 -2.38 -3.67 -17.18
C VAL A 426 -1.37 -4.80 -17.09
N ASP A 427 -0.84 -5.22 -18.23
CA ASP A 427 0.25 -6.17 -18.30
C ASP A 427 1.59 -5.47 -18.09
N GLU A 428 2.55 -6.17 -17.49
CA GLU A 428 3.87 -5.66 -17.12
C GLU A 428 3.76 -4.35 -16.30
N ALA A 429 2.90 -4.37 -15.28
CA ALA A 429 2.57 -3.22 -14.44
C ALA A 429 3.78 -2.59 -13.74
N HIS A 430 4.89 -3.35 -13.59
CA HIS A 430 6.16 -2.83 -13.06
C HIS A 430 6.74 -1.65 -13.87
N ASN A 431 6.25 -1.43 -15.11
CA ASN A 431 6.61 -0.23 -15.88
C ASN A 431 6.17 1.08 -15.22
N TYR A 432 5.24 1.04 -14.27
CA TYR A 432 4.69 2.19 -13.56
C TYR A 432 5.22 2.32 -12.12
N LYS A 433 6.29 1.62 -11.76
CA LYS A 433 6.86 1.57 -10.41
C LYS A 433 7.41 2.90 -9.86
N ASN A 434 7.73 3.85 -10.74
CA ASN A 434 8.33 5.14 -10.38
C ASN A 434 7.25 6.20 -10.09
N LEU A 435 6.32 5.89 -9.19
CA LEU A 435 5.34 6.85 -8.69
C LEU A 435 6.01 7.71 -7.61
N PHE A 436 5.81 9.02 -7.69
CA PHE A 436 6.34 9.95 -6.70
C PHE A 436 5.94 9.55 -5.27
N LEU A 437 6.91 9.55 -4.39
CA LEU A 437 6.72 9.39 -2.95
C LEU A 437 7.62 10.39 -2.19
N TYR A 438 7.14 10.81 -1.05
CA TYR A 438 7.93 11.52 -0.06
C TYR A 438 8.51 10.52 0.94
N THR A 439 9.76 10.72 1.37
CA THR A 439 10.37 9.97 2.47
C THR A 439 11.39 10.80 3.23
N LYS A 440 11.41 10.66 4.56
CA LYS A 440 12.45 11.18 5.45
C LYS A 440 13.71 10.30 5.45
N MET A 441 13.61 9.07 4.95
CA MET A 441 14.72 8.13 4.92
C MET A 441 15.79 8.60 3.93
N ARG A 442 17.06 8.54 4.35
CA ARG A 442 18.21 8.93 3.53
C ARG A 442 19.24 7.83 3.55
N ASN A 443 19.97 7.72 2.44
CA ASN A 443 21.05 6.76 2.29
C ASN A 443 20.63 5.29 2.53
N VAL A 444 19.37 4.96 2.24
CA VAL A 444 18.87 3.60 2.20
C VAL A 444 18.97 3.11 0.77
N ALA A 445 19.68 2.01 0.57
CA ALA A 445 19.81 1.41 -0.76
C ALA A 445 18.44 1.02 -1.32
N GLY A 446 18.23 1.26 -2.61
CA GLY A 446 16.99 0.90 -3.29
C GLY A 446 15.81 1.85 -3.08
N LEU A 447 15.92 2.93 -2.31
CA LEU A 447 14.89 3.97 -2.23
C LEU A 447 15.04 4.93 -3.42
N SER A 448 14.13 4.84 -4.38
CA SER A 448 14.03 5.79 -5.50
C SER A 448 12.91 6.79 -5.24
N THR A 449 13.26 8.09 -5.33
CA THR A 449 12.30 9.20 -5.25
C THR A 449 12.00 9.79 -6.64
N THR A 450 12.25 9.03 -7.69
CA THR A 450 11.98 9.46 -9.06
C THR A 450 10.49 9.58 -9.33
N ASP A 451 10.07 10.68 -9.95
CA ASP A 451 8.71 10.92 -10.40
C ASP A 451 8.64 10.76 -11.93
N ALA A 452 7.93 9.72 -12.38
CA ALA A 452 7.64 9.53 -13.78
C ALA A 452 6.21 10.00 -14.08
N GLN A 453 6.07 10.92 -15.03
CA GLN A 453 4.77 11.46 -15.43
C GLN A 453 3.76 10.34 -15.78
N LYS A 454 4.22 9.27 -16.43
CA LYS A 454 3.37 8.10 -16.76
C LYS A 454 2.81 7.40 -15.51
N SER A 455 3.59 7.35 -14.43
CA SER A 455 3.16 6.74 -13.16
C SER A 455 2.12 7.62 -12.45
N SER A 456 2.33 8.93 -12.43
CA SER A 456 1.34 9.88 -11.90
C SER A 456 0.03 9.88 -12.71
N ASP A 457 0.11 9.75 -14.03
CA ASP A 457 -1.06 9.61 -14.92
C ASP A 457 -1.80 8.29 -14.68
N MET A 458 -1.07 7.18 -14.54
CA MET A 458 -1.66 5.87 -14.18
C MET A 458 -2.36 5.94 -12.83
N PHE A 459 -1.75 6.58 -11.84
CA PHE A 459 -2.36 6.74 -10.51
C PHE A 459 -3.69 7.51 -10.58
N ALA A 460 -3.72 8.60 -11.33
CA ALA A 460 -4.95 9.37 -11.52
C ALA A 460 -6.06 8.55 -12.19
N LYS A 461 -5.70 7.69 -13.17
CA LYS A 461 -6.64 6.77 -13.83
C LYS A 461 -7.12 5.66 -12.91
N CYS A 462 -6.24 5.09 -12.07
CA CYS A 462 -6.63 4.11 -11.05
C CYS A 462 -7.61 4.73 -10.04
N ARG A 463 -7.35 5.96 -9.56
CA ARG A 463 -8.29 6.68 -8.67
C ARG A 463 -9.65 6.90 -9.32
N TYR A 464 -9.69 7.21 -10.61
CA TYR A 464 -10.95 7.28 -11.36
C TYR A 464 -11.66 5.93 -11.41
N MET A 465 -10.92 4.85 -11.72
CA MET A 465 -11.48 3.50 -11.76
C MET A 465 -12.05 3.08 -10.40
N ASP A 466 -11.36 3.39 -9.30
CA ASP A 466 -11.82 3.12 -7.94
C ASP A 466 -13.16 3.81 -7.65
N GLU A 467 -13.28 5.08 -8.03
CA GLU A 467 -14.49 5.88 -7.82
C GLU A 467 -15.70 5.29 -8.55
N ILE A 468 -15.54 4.86 -9.81
CA ILE A 468 -16.67 4.35 -10.61
C ILE A 468 -16.99 2.88 -10.39
N THR A 469 -16.03 2.07 -9.87
CA THR A 469 -16.19 0.62 -9.72
C THR A 469 -16.22 0.15 -8.27
N GLY A 470 -16.02 1.03 -7.29
CA GLY A 470 -15.87 0.66 -5.87
C GLY A 470 -14.63 -0.19 -5.64
N SER A 471 -13.49 0.21 -6.22
CA SER A 471 -12.18 -0.46 -6.12
C SER A 471 -12.19 -1.91 -6.62
N ARG A 472 -12.88 -2.16 -7.74
CA ARG A 472 -12.98 -3.47 -8.40
C ARG A 472 -12.59 -3.46 -9.88
N GLY A 473 -12.13 -2.31 -10.37
CA GLY A 473 -11.93 -2.06 -11.79
C GLY A 473 -10.50 -2.20 -12.29
N VAL A 474 -9.50 -2.37 -11.42
CA VAL A 474 -8.08 -2.37 -11.81
C VAL A 474 -7.43 -3.73 -11.58
N ILE A 475 -6.90 -4.31 -12.64
CA ILE A 475 -6.19 -5.58 -12.59
C ILE A 475 -4.78 -5.37 -13.16
N PHE A 476 -3.78 -5.52 -12.32
CA PHE A 476 -2.37 -5.46 -12.69
C PHE A 476 -1.78 -6.86 -12.81
N ALA A 477 -0.92 -7.08 -13.80
CA ALA A 477 -0.19 -8.32 -13.98
C ALA A 477 1.30 -8.03 -14.15
N THR A 478 2.15 -8.78 -13.44
CA THR A 478 3.61 -8.73 -13.60
C THR A 478 4.26 -9.97 -13.00
N GLY A 479 5.33 -10.44 -13.61
CA GLY A 479 6.18 -11.50 -13.03
C GLY A 479 7.21 -10.96 -12.01
N THR A 480 7.38 -9.64 -11.93
CA THR A 480 8.37 -8.97 -11.07
C THR A 480 7.74 -7.81 -10.32
N PRO A 481 6.84 -8.06 -9.36
CA PRO A 481 6.17 -7.00 -8.61
C PRO A 481 7.14 -6.16 -7.78
N VAL A 482 8.23 -6.77 -7.33
CA VAL A 482 9.35 -6.12 -6.63
C VAL A 482 10.65 -6.58 -7.28
N SER A 483 11.45 -5.65 -7.79
CA SER A 483 12.74 -5.96 -8.43
C SER A 483 13.93 -5.37 -7.69
N ASN A 484 13.85 -4.11 -7.27
CA ASN A 484 14.99 -3.37 -6.73
C ASN A 484 14.70 -2.68 -5.38
N SER A 485 13.44 -2.52 -5.00
CA SER A 485 13.11 -1.68 -3.86
C SER A 485 11.75 -2.04 -3.25
N MET A 486 11.66 -1.94 -1.92
CA MET A 486 10.38 -2.01 -1.19
C MET A 486 9.37 -0.94 -1.65
N THR A 487 9.86 0.19 -2.17
CA THR A 487 8.99 1.25 -2.70
C THR A 487 8.14 0.76 -3.86
N GLU A 488 8.59 -0.26 -4.59
CA GLU A 488 7.83 -0.85 -5.69
C GLU A 488 6.57 -1.56 -5.18
N LEU A 489 6.67 -2.32 -4.06
CA LEU A 489 5.52 -2.95 -3.42
C LEU A 489 4.53 -1.92 -2.87
N TYR A 490 5.03 -0.91 -2.17
CA TYR A 490 4.20 0.21 -1.70
C TYR A 490 3.49 0.91 -2.86
N THR A 491 4.18 1.13 -3.98
CA THR A 491 3.60 1.73 -5.18
C THR A 491 2.48 0.87 -5.75
N MET A 492 2.64 -0.45 -5.82
CA MET A 492 1.56 -1.35 -6.25
C MET A 492 0.35 -1.27 -5.34
N GLN A 493 0.56 -1.20 -4.02
CA GLN A 493 -0.54 -1.01 -3.08
C GLN A 493 -1.22 0.36 -3.24
N ARG A 494 -0.48 1.42 -3.53
CA ARG A 494 -1.07 2.73 -3.83
C ARG A 494 -1.97 2.72 -5.06
N TYR A 495 -1.63 1.96 -6.08
CA TYR A 495 -2.50 1.81 -7.25
C TYR A 495 -3.77 1.03 -6.97
N LEU A 496 -3.67 -0.03 -6.16
CA LEU A 496 -4.73 -1.04 -6.04
C LEU A 496 -5.60 -0.90 -4.79
N GLN A 497 -5.12 -0.23 -3.73
CA GLN A 497 -5.81 -0.15 -2.44
C GLN A 497 -5.52 1.17 -1.69
N TYR A 498 -5.53 2.30 -2.40
CA TYR A 498 -5.16 3.59 -1.83
C TYR A 498 -6.06 4.01 -0.67
N ASP A 499 -7.39 3.85 -0.80
CA ASP A 499 -8.34 4.21 0.24
C ASP A 499 -8.08 3.41 1.52
N ARG A 500 -7.74 2.12 1.38
CA ARG A 500 -7.39 1.28 2.52
C ARG A 500 -6.09 1.73 3.19
N LEU A 501 -5.10 2.16 2.41
CA LEU A 501 -3.87 2.75 2.97
C LEU A 501 -4.16 4.05 3.75
N GLN A 502 -5.08 4.88 3.27
CA GLN A 502 -5.52 6.09 3.98
C GLN A 502 -6.23 5.76 5.30
N GLU A 503 -7.20 4.84 5.28
CA GLU A 503 -7.93 4.37 6.47
C GLU A 503 -6.99 3.85 7.56
N LEU A 504 -5.91 3.16 7.17
CA LEU A 504 -4.92 2.59 8.08
C LEU A 504 -3.79 3.57 8.47
N GLY A 505 -3.84 4.83 8.02
CA GLY A 505 -2.79 5.82 8.26
C GLY A 505 -1.46 5.48 7.58
N MET A 506 -1.48 4.71 6.49
CA MET A 506 -0.30 4.25 5.75
C MET A 506 -0.21 4.85 4.34
N ALA A 507 -0.93 5.93 4.06
CA ALA A 507 -0.90 6.60 2.76
C ALA A 507 0.48 7.22 2.44
N HIS A 508 1.30 7.50 3.45
CA HIS A 508 2.67 7.97 3.28
C HIS A 508 3.67 6.82 3.43
N PHE A 509 4.72 6.84 2.59
CA PHE A 509 5.70 5.75 2.55
C PHE A 509 6.38 5.49 3.90
N ASP A 510 6.73 6.54 4.65
CA ASP A 510 7.41 6.37 5.94
C ASP A 510 6.52 5.68 6.98
N CYS A 511 5.21 5.94 6.96
CA CYS A 511 4.23 5.23 7.82
C CYS A 511 4.12 3.75 7.42
N TRP A 512 4.04 3.48 6.13
CA TRP A 512 4.03 2.12 5.59
C TRP A 512 5.34 1.37 5.91
N ALA A 513 6.49 2.02 5.69
CA ALA A 513 7.80 1.43 5.95
C ALA A 513 8.03 1.17 7.45
N SER A 514 7.54 2.03 8.33
CA SER A 514 7.61 1.81 9.78
C SER A 514 6.80 0.59 10.23
N ARG A 515 5.78 0.20 9.47
CA ARG A 515 4.93 -0.95 9.78
C ARG A 515 5.44 -2.25 9.19
N PHE A 516 5.92 -2.23 7.95
CA PHE A 516 6.29 -3.43 7.18
C PHE A 516 7.79 -3.58 6.94
N GLY A 517 8.56 -2.51 7.09
CA GLY A 517 9.99 -2.49 6.82
C GLY A 517 10.84 -2.59 8.06
N GLU A 518 12.07 -3.07 7.90
CA GLU A 518 13.13 -3.06 8.89
C GLU A 518 14.43 -2.53 8.26
N THR A 519 15.19 -1.75 9.01
CA THR A 519 16.52 -1.33 8.57
C THR A 519 17.55 -2.30 9.15
N VAL A 520 18.25 -3.01 8.28
CA VAL A 520 19.36 -3.89 8.64
C VAL A 520 20.65 -3.27 8.14
N THR A 521 21.64 -3.15 9.03
CA THR A 521 22.99 -2.69 8.67
C THR A 521 23.87 -3.90 8.42
N ALA A 522 24.38 -4.05 7.20
CA ALA A 522 25.37 -5.03 6.85
C ALA A 522 26.70 -4.35 6.54
N LEU A 523 27.80 -4.93 7.04
CA LEU A 523 29.16 -4.55 6.62
C LEU A 523 29.49 -5.38 5.38
N GLU A 524 29.54 -4.72 4.22
CA GLU A 524 30.00 -5.34 2.99
C GLU A 524 31.46 -4.93 2.74
N LEU A 525 32.29 -5.91 2.34
CA LEU A 525 33.64 -5.63 1.86
C LEU A 525 33.52 -4.87 0.55
N ALA A 526 34.13 -3.68 0.48
CA ALA A 526 34.19 -2.96 -0.78
C ALA A 526 34.88 -3.82 -1.85
N PRO A 527 34.41 -3.80 -3.10
CA PRO A 527 35.01 -4.57 -4.20
C PRO A 527 36.50 -4.31 -4.40
N GLU A 528 36.99 -3.19 -3.90
CA GLU A 528 38.38 -2.73 -4.02
C GLU A 528 39.27 -3.08 -2.82
N GLY A 529 38.78 -3.87 -1.84
CA GLY A 529 39.59 -4.41 -0.74
C GLY A 529 40.21 -3.39 0.22
N THR A 530 39.63 -2.20 0.36
CA THR A 530 40.11 -1.15 1.29
C THR A 530 39.10 -0.91 2.42
#